data_469a514fbfe35f9ff0f8fb3317ff5247
#
_entry.id   469a514fbfe35f9ff0f8fb3317ff5247
#
_cell.length_a   1.000
_cell.length_b   1.000
_cell.length_c   1.000
_cell.angle_alpha   90.00
_cell.angle_beta   90.00
_cell.angle_gamma   90.00
#
_symmetry.space_group_name_H-M   'P 1'
#
loop_
_entity.id
_entity.type
_entity.pdbx_description
1 polymer ?
#
loop_
_entity_poly.entity_id
_entity_poly.type
_entity_poly.pdbx_seq_one_letter_code
_entity_poly.pdbx_strand_id
1 'polypeptide(L)'
;MPIEARASAARFVRAILRCDNAGLTESHAGNPMIHHLRNVLQPDELAKLRAIAERSQFVDGRISNPNHPLKRNQQIPQNDPAAVEPGAILRDALFRHPELRVAAQARNMANPTISRYEPGMSYGWHMDEALFPSQPAMRSDVSVTVFLSDPQEYDGGELMITLGQHVLPIKLAAGDAVLYPSTTIHQVAPVTRGVRLVGITWIQSYIPDVAQRELLQQIEEARTIEMARGDKAEMRMLLLLGSLRNNLFRMWSDA
;
A
#
# COMPACT_ATOMS: atom_id res chain seq x y z
N MET A 1 -27.04 33.16 -16.22
CA MET A 1 -25.82 32.97 -15.40
C MET A 1 -24.80 33.99 -15.83
N PRO A 2 -24.35 34.89 -14.92
CA PRO A 2 -23.45 35.99 -15.27
C PRO A 2 -22.07 35.48 -15.68
N ILE A 3 -21.45 36.14 -16.63
CA ILE A 3 -20.13 35.86 -17.22
C ILE A 3 -19.01 35.85 -16.14
N GLU A 4 -19.18 36.59 -15.06
CA GLU A 4 -18.25 36.67 -13.92
C GLU A 4 -18.07 35.35 -13.15
N ALA A 5 -19.12 34.49 -13.03
CA ALA A 5 -19.03 33.21 -12.35
C ALA A 5 -18.17 32.19 -13.14
N ARG A 6 -18.16 32.27 -14.47
CA ARG A 6 -17.32 31.43 -15.34
C ARG A 6 -15.85 31.84 -15.29
N ALA A 7 -15.56 33.12 -15.16
CA ALA A 7 -14.19 33.63 -15.03
C ALA A 7 -13.56 33.27 -13.66
N SER A 8 -14.36 33.21 -12.60
CA SER A 8 -13.92 32.78 -11.26
C SER A 8 -13.57 31.31 -11.21
N ALA A 9 -14.41 30.44 -11.80
CA ALA A 9 -14.13 28.99 -11.86
C ALA A 9 -12.88 28.67 -12.69
N ALA A 10 -12.68 29.35 -13.81
CA ALA A 10 -11.50 29.17 -14.66
C ALA A 10 -10.20 29.68 -14.00
N ARG A 11 -10.26 30.72 -13.15
CA ARG A 11 -9.13 31.18 -12.33
C ARG A 11 -8.84 30.21 -11.20
N PHE A 12 -9.86 29.59 -10.58
CA PHE A 12 -9.73 28.61 -9.53
C PHE A 12 -9.04 27.34 -10.04
N VAL A 13 -9.46 26.81 -11.19
CA VAL A 13 -8.82 25.64 -11.83
C VAL A 13 -7.37 25.96 -12.26
N ARG A 14 -7.09 27.18 -12.77
CA ARG A 14 -5.71 27.60 -13.09
C ARG A 14 -4.83 27.80 -11.85
N ALA A 15 -5.40 28.15 -10.69
CA ALA A 15 -4.65 28.27 -9.42
C ALA A 15 -4.25 26.89 -8.89
N ILE A 16 -5.12 25.88 -9.02
CA ILE A 16 -4.81 24.49 -8.65
C ILE A 16 -3.68 23.93 -9.54
N LEU A 17 -3.65 24.28 -10.84
CA LEU A 17 -2.63 23.80 -11.79
C LEU A 17 -1.30 24.61 -11.75
N ARG A 18 -1.21 25.68 -10.93
CA ARG A 18 -0.03 26.54 -10.77
C ARG A 18 0.55 26.54 -9.35
N CYS A 19 0.26 25.57 -8.52
CA CYS A 19 1.05 25.35 -7.31
C CYS A 19 2.41 24.83 -7.74
N ASP A 20 3.35 25.77 -7.90
CA ASP A 20 4.76 25.48 -8.15
C ASP A 20 5.29 24.52 -7.08
N ASN A 21 6.02 23.52 -7.54
CA ASN A 21 6.66 22.41 -6.85
C ASN A 21 7.68 22.83 -5.76
N ALA A 22 7.24 23.49 -4.71
CA ALA A 22 8.05 23.69 -3.52
C ALA A 22 7.40 23.00 -2.33
N GLY A 23 7.69 21.69 -2.18
CA GLY A 23 7.41 20.94 -0.96
C GLY A 23 6.22 19.96 -0.98
N LEU A 24 5.55 19.74 -2.09
CA LEU A 24 4.70 18.58 -2.26
C LEU A 24 5.58 17.42 -2.73
N THR A 25 5.81 16.43 -1.87
CA THR A 25 6.28 15.13 -2.33
C THR A 25 5.43 14.76 -3.55
N GLU A 26 6.08 14.31 -4.63
CA GLU A 26 5.39 13.76 -5.81
C GLU A 26 4.50 12.59 -5.36
N SER A 27 3.33 12.91 -4.82
CA SER A 27 2.23 11.97 -4.81
C SER A 27 1.88 11.81 -6.28
N HIS A 28 2.18 10.64 -6.80
CA HIS A 28 1.95 10.30 -8.20
C HIS A 28 0.54 10.77 -8.59
N ALA A 29 0.47 11.74 -9.49
CA ALA A 29 -0.76 12.20 -10.12
C ALA A 29 -1.29 11.12 -11.09
N GLY A 30 -1.46 9.87 -10.58
CA GLY A 30 -1.86 8.74 -11.39
C GLY A 30 -2.47 7.66 -10.58
N ASN A 31 -3.57 7.46 -10.32
CA ASN A 31 -4.43 6.51 -9.65
C ASN A 31 -4.38 6.58 -8.11
N PRO A 32 -5.39 7.21 -7.49
CA PRO A 32 -5.50 7.34 -6.03
C PRO A 32 -5.63 6.01 -5.27
N MET A 33 -5.75 4.87 -5.97
CA MET A 33 -5.88 3.54 -5.37
C MET A 33 -4.55 2.84 -5.08
N ILE A 34 -3.42 3.29 -5.67
CA ILE A 34 -2.11 2.68 -5.47
C ILE A 34 -1.19 3.67 -4.79
N HIS A 35 -0.70 3.31 -3.60
CA HIS A 35 0.12 4.18 -2.77
C HIS A 35 1.55 3.63 -2.68
N HIS A 36 2.52 4.46 -3.03
CA HIS A 36 3.93 4.20 -2.76
C HIS A 36 4.30 4.83 -1.40
N LEU A 37 4.53 3.99 -0.40
CA LEU A 37 5.03 4.41 0.91
C LEU A 37 6.55 4.36 0.90
N ARG A 38 7.20 5.50 1.08
CA ARG A 38 8.66 5.60 1.10
C ARG A 38 9.21 5.40 2.52
N ASN A 39 10.35 4.74 2.63
CA ASN A 39 11.07 4.58 3.90
C ASN A 39 10.21 3.97 5.02
N VAL A 40 9.41 2.96 4.70
CA VAL A 40 8.62 2.20 5.69
C VAL A 40 9.54 1.54 6.70
N LEU A 41 10.61 0.89 6.21
CA LEU A 41 11.64 0.29 7.06
C LEU A 41 12.80 1.27 7.27
N GLN A 42 13.26 1.36 8.52
CA GLN A 42 14.52 2.00 8.82
C GLN A 42 15.69 1.10 8.38
N PRO A 43 16.90 1.65 8.14
CA PRO A 43 18.03 0.87 7.64
C PRO A 43 18.39 -0.35 8.50
N ASP A 44 18.31 -0.24 9.82
CA ASP A 44 18.58 -1.32 10.77
C ASP A 44 17.48 -2.40 10.74
N GLU A 45 16.22 -2.03 10.59
CA GLU A 45 15.09 -2.95 10.41
C GLU A 45 15.23 -3.74 9.11
N LEU A 46 15.58 -3.07 8.01
CA LEU A 46 15.82 -3.70 6.71
C LEU A 46 17.00 -4.69 6.79
N ALA A 47 18.13 -4.27 7.38
CA ALA A 47 19.29 -5.13 7.55
C ALA A 47 18.95 -6.37 8.39
N LYS A 48 18.18 -6.19 9.45
CA LYS A 48 17.73 -7.27 10.33
C LYS A 48 16.81 -8.26 9.59
N LEU A 49 15.85 -7.76 8.82
CA LEU A 49 14.94 -8.60 8.02
C LEU A 49 15.71 -9.41 6.96
N ARG A 50 16.68 -8.82 6.28
CA ARG A 50 17.55 -9.51 5.33
C ARG A 50 18.37 -10.63 6.02
N ALA A 51 19.01 -10.34 7.15
CA ALA A 51 19.76 -11.32 7.93
C ALA A 51 18.89 -12.48 8.45
N ILE A 52 17.63 -12.19 8.83
CA ILE A 52 16.67 -13.25 9.18
C ILE A 52 16.36 -14.10 7.94
N ALA A 53 16.08 -13.48 6.79
CA ALA A 53 15.76 -14.20 5.56
C ALA A 53 16.92 -15.11 5.11
N GLU A 54 18.18 -14.68 5.24
CA GLU A 54 19.36 -15.47 4.88
C GLU A 54 19.49 -16.77 5.69
N ARG A 55 19.12 -16.76 6.97
CA ARG A 55 19.21 -17.93 7.88
C ARG A 55 17.92 -18.75 7.98
N SER A 56 16.83 -18.27 7.42
CA SER A 56 15.52 -18.94 7.51
C SER A 56 15.36 -20.04 6.49
N GLN A 57 14.63 -21.07 6.85
CA GLN A 57 14.18 -22.09 5.90
C GLN A 57 12.95 -21.55 5.13
N PHE A 58 13.10 -21.54 3.82
CA PHE A 58 11.99 -21.23 2.93
C PHE A 58 11.36 -22.52 2.42
N VAL A 59 10.04 -22.54 2.34
CA VAL A 59 9.25 -23.63 1.78
C VAL A 59 8.52 -23.17 0.53
N ASP A 60 7.96 -24.12 -0.24
CA ASP A 60 7.11 -23.81 -1.40
C ASP A 60 5.97 -22.88 -1.00
N GLY A 61 5.87 -21.74 -1.69
CA GLY A 61 4.87 -20.71 -1.40
C GLY A 61 3.42 -21.16 -1.61
N ARG A 62 3.19 -22.29 -2.29
CA ARG A 62 1.85 -22.89 -2.42
C ARG A 62 1.25 -23.31 -1.08
N ILE A 63 2.03 -23.38 0.01
CA ILE A 63 1.49 -23.59 1.35
C ILE A 63 0.40 -22.55 1.72
N SER A 64 0.48 -21.32 1.22
CA SER A 64 -0.51 -20.27 1.49
C SER A 64 -1.59 -20.14 0.40
N ASN A 65 -1.41 -20.78 -0.77
CA ASN A 65 -2.41 -20.87 -1.82
C ASN A 65 -2.18 -22.14 -2.65
N PRO A 66 -2.58 -23.32 -2.13
CA PRO A 66 -2.25 -24.62 -2.72
C PRO A 66 -2.91 -24.87 -4.07
N ASN A 67 -4.02 -24.21 -4.35
CA ASN A 67 -4.81 -24.45 -5.56
C ASN A 67 -4.39 -23.56 -6.75
N HIS A 68 -3.45 -22.63 -6.54
CA HIS A 68 -3.03 -21.74 -7.62
C HIS A 68 -1.92 -22.38 -8.48
N PRO A 69 -2.18 -22.73 -9.75
CA PRO A 69 -1.26 -23.53 -10.56
C PRO A 69 0.01 -22.77 -10.97
N LEU A 70 -0.06 -21.43 -10.98
CA LEU A 70 1.03 -20.55 -11.43
C LEU A 70 1.78 -19.87 -10.28
N LYS A 71 1.62 -20.34 -9.03
CA LYS A 71 2.39 -19.85 -7.89
C LYS A 71 3.70 -20.62 -7.78
N ARG A 72 4.80 -19.96 -8.10
CA ARG A 72 6.17 -20.50 -8.04
C ARG A 72 7.04 -19.51 -7.28
N ASN A 73 6.98 -19.56 -5.98
CA ASN A 73 7.82 -18.78 -5.06
C ASN A 73 8.07 -19.60 -3.80
N GLN A 74 8.85 -19.03 -2.92
CA GLN A 74 9.11 -19.60 -1.59
C GLN A 74 8.70 -18.59 -0.53
N GLN A 75 8.39 -19.06 0.68
CA GLN A 75 8.05 -18.21 1.82
C GLN A 75 8.52 -18.82 3.13
N ILE A 76 8.72 -17.98 4.15
CA ILE A 76 8.91 -18.45 5.51
C ILE A 76 7.53 -18.91 6.02
N PRO A 77 7.38 -20.16 6.51
CA PRO A 77 6.09 -20.65 7.00
C PRO A 77 5.59 -19.80 8.18
N GLN A 78 4.32 -19.40 8.17
CA GLN A 78 3.74 -18.55 9.23
C GLN A 78 3.69 -19.24 10.61
N ASN A 79 3.67 -20.56 10.66
CA ASN A 79 3.72 -21.35 11.89
C ASN A 79 5.15 -21.63 12.38
N ASP A 80 6.18 -21.20 11.66
CA ASP A 80 7.57 -21.29 12.09
C ASP A 80 7.86 -20.20 13.13
N PRO A 81 8.50 -20.51 14.27
CA PRO A 81 8.98 -19.51 15.21
C PRO A 81 9.83 -18.41 14.56
N ALA A 82 10.58 -18.75 13.50
CA ALA A 82 11.38 -17.79 12.73
C ALA A 82 10.54 -16.73 12.00
N ALA A 83 9.24 -16.92 11.83
CA ALA A 83 8.33 -15.95 11.22
C ALA A 83 7.84 -14.85 12.20
N VAL A 84 7.96 -15.10 13.52
CA VAL A 84 7.39 -14.20 14.55
C VAL A 84 8.09 -12.84 14.55
N GLU A 85 9.41 -12.84 14.62
CA GLU A 85 10.20 -11.61 14.68
C GLU A 85 10.09 -10.76 13.40
N PRO A 86 10.28 -11.31 12.18
CA PRO A 86 10.12 -10.51 10.95
C PRO A 86 8.69 -10.04 10.74
N GLY A 87 7.69 -10.83 11.13
CA GLY A 87 6.29 -10.42 11.10
C GLY A 87 6.01 -9.22 12.01
N ALA A 88 6.58 -9.21 13.21
CA ALA A 88 6.46 -8.08 14.15
C ALA A 88 7.14 -6.81 13.58
N ILE A 89 8.39 -6.91 13.10
CA ILE A 89 9.11 -5.76 12.51
C ILE A 89 8.31 -5.15 11.36
N LEU A 90 7.84 -5.96 10.42
CA LEU A 90 7.05 -5.48 9.27
C LEU A 90 5.75 -4.82 9.72
N ARG A 91 5.04 -5.42 10.67
CA ARG A 91 3.78 -4.88 11.20
C ARG A 91 4.00 -3.53 11.88
N ASP A 92 4.98 -3.44 12.76
CA ASP A 92 5.26 -2.22 13.52
C ASP A 92 5.71 -1.09 12.60
N ALA A 93 6.57 -1.39 11.61
CA ALA A 93 7.00 -0.43 10.61
C ALA A 93 5.83 0.11 9.79
N LEU A 94 4.95 -0.76 9.31
CA LEU A 94 3.76 -0.39 8.55
C LEU A 94 2.80 0.46 9.39
N PHE A 95 2.45 0.05 10.62
CA PHE A 95 1.54 0.83 11.47
C PHE A 95 2.11 2.17 11.93
N ARG A 96 3.43 2.29 12.02
CA ARG A 96 4.11 3.55 12.34
C ARG A 96 4.00 4.55 11.18
N HIS A 97 3.89 4.08 9.93
CA HIS A 97 3.90 4.95 8.76
C HIS A 97 2.61 5.79 8.67
N PRO A 98 2.71 7.14 8.64
CA PRO A 98 1.54 8.02 8.72
C PRO A 98 0.60 7.86 7.50
N GLU A 99 1.15 7.72 6.30
CA GLU A 99 0.37 7.58 5.08
C GLU A 99 -0.40 6.26 5.03
N LEU A 100 0.13 5.16 5.59
CA LEU A 100 -0.61 3.90 5.66
C LEU A 100 -1.93 4.08 6.43
N ARG A 101 -1.89 4.79 7.55
CA ARG A 101 -3.09 5.01 8.39
C ARG A 101 -4.18 5.77 7.63
N VAL A 102 -3.78 6.72 6.79
CA VAL A 102 -4.71 7.49 5.95
C VAL A 102 -5.20 6.65 4.77
N ALA A 103 -4.29 6.00 4.06
CA ALA A 103 -4.60 5.25 2.85
C ALA A 103 -5.43 3.99 3.13
N ALA A 104 -5.04 3.20 4.12
CA ALA A 104 -5.68 1.92 4.40
C ALA A 104 -6.85 2.01 5.38
N GLN A 105 -6.98 3.08 6.20
CA GLN A 105 -7.96 3.15 7.30
C GLN A 105 -7.95 1.84 8.11
N ALA A 106 -6.74 1.37 8.47
CA ALA A 106 -6.47 0.02 8.95
C ALA A 106 -7.20 -0.32 10.26
N ARG A 107 -7.96 -1.42 10.24
CA ARG A 107 -8.58 -2.04 11.41
C ARG A 107 -7.74 -3.20 11.92
N ASN A 108 -7.43 -4.14 11.05
CA ASN A 108 -6.62 -5.33 11.33
C ASN A 108 -5.59 -5.55 10.23
N MET A 109 -4.52 -6.26 10.56
CA MET A 109 -3.49 -6.66 9.60
C MET A 109 -3.20 -8.16 9.77
N ALA A 110 -3.16 -8.90 8.68
CA ALA A 110 -2.70 -10.27 8.65
C ALA A 110 -1.23 -10.35 9.09
N ASN A 111 -0.81 -11.50 9.60
CA ASN A 111 0.60 -11.69 9.93
C ASN A 111 1.45 -11.53 8.66
N PRO A 112 2.40 -10.58 8.63
CA PRO A 112 3.28 -10.42 7.49
C PRO A 112 4.13 -11.66 7.26
N THR A 113 4.35 -11.98 5.97
CA THR A 113 5.15 -13.14 5.55
C THR A 113 6.25 -12.69 4.63
N ILE A 114 7.48 -13.19 4.82
CA ILE A 114 8.57 -12.97 3.87
C ILE A 114 8.46 -13.97 2.73
N SER A 115 8.44 -13.46 1.51
CA SER A 115 8.42 -14.23 0.26
C SER A 115 9.70 -14.00 -0.54
N ARG A 116 10.22 -15.06 -1.14
CA ARG A 116 11.43 -15.09 -1.94
C ARG A 116 11.13 -15.63 -3.34
N TYR A 117 11.70 -14.95 -4.35
CA TYR A 117 11.66 -15.37 -5.74
C TYR A 117 13.08 -15.42 -6.28
N GLU A 118 13.48 -16.59 -6.77
CA GLU A 118 14.76 -16.87 -7.42
C GLU A 118 14.56 -16.97 -8.95
N PRO A 119 15.62 -17.03 -9.78
CA PRO A 119 15.49 -17.16 -11.22
C PRO A 119 14.57 -18.31 -11.64
N GLY A 120 13.61 -18.01 -12.51
CA GLY A 120 12.56 -18.93 -12.96
C GLY A 120 11.30 -18.94 -12.09
N MET A 121 11.32 -18.27 -10.93
CA MET A 121 10.14 -18.14 -10.06
C MET A 121 9.27 -16.95 -10.46
N SER A 122 7.96 -17.09 -10.23
CA SER A 122 6.94 -16.10 -10.55
C SER A 122 5.67 -16.38 -9.77
N TYR A 123 4.72 -15.46 -9.81
CA TYR A 123 3.35 -15.72 -9.39
C TYR A 123 2.40 -15.15 -10.43
N GLY A 124 1.75 -16.04 -11.19
CA GLY A 124 0.89 -15.65 -12.30
C GLY A 124 -0.28 -14.75 -11.92
N TRP A 125 -1.02 -14.27 -12.91
CA TRP A 125 -2.17 -13.41 -12.70
C TRP A 125 -3.18 -14.02 -11.73
N HIS A 126 -3.53 -13.26 -10.69
CA HIS A 126 -4.48 -13.65 -9.65
C HIS A 126 -5.08 -12.42 -8.97
N MET A 127 -6.10 -12.66 -8.18
CA MET A 127 -6.66 -11.75 -7.19
C MET A 127 -6.43 -12.37 -5.82
N ASP A 128 -6.23 -11.55 -4.80
CA ASP A 128 -6.10 -12.03 -3.43
C ASP A 128 -7.40 -12.62 -2.91
N GLU A 129 -7.29 -13.57 -1.98
CA GLU A 129 -8.45 -14.16 -1.32
C GLU A 129 -9.22 -13.10 -0.52
N ALA A 130 -10.54 -13.09 -0.65
CA ALA A 130 -11.41 -12.10 -0.01
C ALA A 130 -11.42 -12.23 1.52
N LEU A 131 -11.26 -13.46 2.03
CA LEU A 131 -11.31 -13.76 3.46
C LEU A 131 -10.17 -14.69 3.87
N PHE A 132 -9.48 -14.33 4.93
CA PHE A 132 -8.54 -15.20 5.60
C PHE A 132 -9.21 -15.93 6.76
N PRO A 133 -8.96 -17.26 6.94
CA PRO A 133 -9.57 -18.08 7.96
C PRO A 133 -8.92 -17.86 9.34
N SER A 134 -8.76 -16.61 9.75
CA SER A 134 -8.39 -16.23 11.12
C SER A 134 -9.61 -16.30 12.03
N GLN A 135 -9.41 -16.18 13.35
CA GLN A 135 -10.54 -16.06 14.28
C GLN A 135 -10.43 -14.76 15.07
N PRO A 136 -11.34 -13.81 14.82
CA PRO A 136 -12.39 -13.82 13.78
C PRO A 136 -11.82 -13.79 12.36
N ALA A 137 -12.61 -14.25 11.37
CA ALA A 137 -12.23 -14.19 9.96
C ALA A 137 -11.92 -12.74 9.56
N MET A 138 -10.85 -12.56 8.77
CA MET A 138 -10.37 -11.23 8.37
C MET A 138 -10.58 -11.04 6.86
N ARG A 139 -11.25 -9.95 6.48
CA ARG A 139 -11.40 -9.53 5.09
C ARG A 139 -10.09 -8.89 4.60
N SER A 140 -9.71 -9.16 3.36
CA SER A 140 -8.60 -8.47 2.69
C SER A 140 -9.13 -7.30 1.86
N ASP A 141 -8.91 -6.08 2.34
CA ASP A 141 -9.32 -4.85 1.63
C ASP A 141 -8.15 -4.18 0.91
N VAL A 142 -6.97 -4.25 1.51
CA VAL A 142 -5.74 -3.64 0.99
C VAL A 142 -4.60 -4.65 1.05
N SER A 143 -3.97 -4.88 -0.09
CA SER A 143 -2.74 -5.69 -0.21
C SER A 143 -1.52 -4.80 -0.05
N VAL A 144 -0.50 -5.31 0.63
CA VAL A 144 0.75 -4.60 0.92
C VAL A 144 1.93 -5.45 0.51
N THR A 145 2.84 -4.86 -0.27
CA THR A 145 4.15 -5.44 -0.55
C THR A 145 5.24 -4.49 -0.08
N VAL A 146 6.07 -4.92 0.87
CA VAL A 146 7.26 -4.22 1.35
C VAL A 146 8.46 -4.80 0.64
N PHE A 147 9.24 -3.98 -0.07
CA PHE A 147 10.42 -4.43 -0.81
C PHE A 147 11.61 -4.57 0.13
N LEU A 148 12.28 -5.73 0.09
CA LEU A 148 13.46 -6.02 0.90
C LEU A 148 14.73 -6.16 0.06
N SER A 149 14.63 -6.36 -1.26
CA SER A 149 15.73 -6.31 -2.22
C SER A 149 15.67 -5.01 -3.01
N ASP A 150 16.83 -4.42 -3.29
CA ASP A 150 16.93 -3.26 -4.17
C ASP A 150 16.62 -3.62 -5.63
N PRO A 151 16.05 -2.69 -6.43
CA PRO A 151 15.73 -2.94 -7.84
C PRO A 151 16.91 -3.44 -8.68
N GLN A 152 18.14 -3.11 -8.31
CA GLN A 152 19.36 -3.49 -9.03
C GLN A 152 19.87 -4.88 -8.64
N GLU A 153 19.40 -5.45 -7.52
CA GLU A 153 19.83 -6.78 -7.05
C GLU A 153 19.21 -7.92 -7.84
N TYR A 154 18.13 -7.67 -8.61
CA TYR A 154 17.44 -8.68 -9.40
C TYR A 154 16.90 -8.12 -10.72
N ASP A 155 16.69 -8.97 -11.72
CA ASP A 155 16.06 -8.63 -13.00
C ASP A 155 14.74 -9.38 -13.16
N GLY A 156 13.75 -8.75 -13.81
CA GLY A 156 12.37 -9.21 -13.79
C GLY A 156 11.74 -9.00 -12.40
N GLY A 157 10.76 -9.83 -12.05
CA GLY A 157 10.12 -9.84 -10.73
C GLY A 157 9.31 -8.59 -10.41
N GLU A 158 8.93 -7.78 -11.39
CA GLU A 158 8.03 -6.64 -11.20
C GLU A 158 6.69 -7.13 -10.66
N LEU A 159 6.13 -6.40 -9.72
CA LEU A 159 4.72 -6.52 -9.36
C LEU A 159 3.90 -5.79 -10.42
N MET A 160 3.16 -6.55 -11.23
CA MET A 160 2.34 -6.03 -12.32
C MET A 160 0.90 -5.91 -11.82
N ILE A 161 0.35 -4.70 -11.80
CA ILE A 161 -1.00 -4.40 -11.31
C ILE A 161 -1.88 -3.92 -12.46
N THR A 162 -3.08 -4.49 -12.62
CA THR A 162 -4.03 -4.03 -13.64
C THR A 162 -4.78 -2.78 -13.18
N LEU A 163 -4.88 -1.79 -14.06
CA LEU A 163 -5.61 -0.55 -13.87
C LEU A 163 -6.51 -0.32 -15.09
N GLY A 164 -7.71 -0.85 -15.05
CA GLY A 164 -8.58 -0.89 -16.23
C GLY A 164 -7.91 -1.66 -17.36
N GLN A 165 -7.59 -0.97 -18.47
CA GLN A 165 -6.90 -1.57 -19.63
C GLN A 165 -5.36 -1.45 -19.56
N HIS A 166 -4.82 -0.83 -18.53
CA HIS A 166 -3.38 -0.64 -18.35
C HIS A 166 -2.81 -1.62 -17.35
N VAL A 167 -1.52 -1.88 -17.47
CA VAL A 167 -0.75 -2.68 -16.51
C VAL A 167 0.40 -1.83 -16.01
N LEU A 168 0.46 -1.64 -14.70
CA LEU A 168 1.49 -0.87 -14.02
C LEU A 168 2.56 -1.80 -13.46
N PRO A 169 3.82 -1.74 -13.95
CA PRO A 169 4.93 -2.45 -13.32
C PRO A 169 5.45 -1.67 -12.11
N ILE A 170 5.60 -2.36 -10.98
CA ILE A 170 6.08 -1.79 -9.74
C ILE A 170 7.32 -2.53 -9.27
N LYS A 171 8.41 -1.80 -9.03
CA LYS A 171 9.68 -2.28 -8.52
C LYS A 171 10.33 -1.15 -7.74
N LEU A 172 10.16 -1.16 -6.41
CA LEU A 172 10.54 -0.06 -5.53
C LEU A 172 11.88 -0.34 -4.83
N ALA A 173 12.46 0.70 -4.26
CA ALA A 173 13.66 0.60 -3.43
C ALA A 173 13.42 -0.29 -2.20
N ALA A 174 14.48 -0.93 -1.71
CA ALA A 174 14.42 -1.68 -0.46
C ALA A 174 14.05 -0.75 0.71
N GLY A 175 13.12 -1.18 1.54
CA GLY A 175 12.54 -0.38 2.63
C GLY A 175 11.24 0.34 2.26
N ASP A 176 10.92 0.46 0.99
CA ASP A 176 9.66 1.04 0.51
C ASP A 176 8.55 -0.02 0.45
N ALA A 177 7.30 0.45 0.41
CA ALA A 177 6.15 -0.43 0.23
C ALA A 177 5.19 0.12 -0.82
N VAL A 178 4.42 -0.78 -1.42
CA VAL A 178 3.24 -0.44 -2.22
C VAL A 178 1.99 -1.00 -1.57
N LEU A 179 0.94 -0.16 -1.53
CA LEU A 179 -0.41 -0.53 -1.15
C LEU A 179 -1.31 -0.46 -2.38
N TYR A 180 -2.21 -1.44 -2.52
CA TYR A 180 -3.21 -1.47 -3.58
C TYR A 180 -4.46 -2.25 -3.11
N PRO A 181 -5.64 -2.01 -3.71
CA PRO A 181 -6.85 -2.74 -3.36
C PRO A 181 -6.67 -4.24 -3.61
N SER A 182 -7.03 -5.09 -2.64
CA SER A 182 -6.95 -6.55 -2.79
C SER A 182 -7.87 -7.10 -3.89
N THR A 183 -8.83 -6.29 -4.36
CA THR A 183 -9.71 -6.58 -5.49
C THR A 183 -9.02 -6.43 -6.86
N THR A 184 -7.74 -6.00 -6.88
CA THR A 184 -7.00 -5.74 -8.11
C THR A 184 -6.35 -7.02 -8.63
N ILE A 185 -6.52 -7.33 -9.93
CA ILE A 185 -5.80 -8.43 -10.57
C ILE A 185 -4.33 -8.03 -10.72
N HIS A 186 -3.43 -8.89 -10.26
CA HIS A 186 -1.99 -8.63 -10.28
C HIS A 186 -1.18 -9.91 -10.46
N GLN A 187 0.11 -9.76 -10.75
CA GLN A 187 1.06 -10.87 -10.84
C GLN A 187 2.45 -10.41 -10.40
N VAL A 188 3.32 -11.38 -10.09
CA VAL A 188 4.76 -11.16 -10.01
C VAL A 188 5.39 -11.77 -11.26
N ALA A 189 5.99 -10.91 -12.09
CA ALA A 189 6.68 -11.33 -13.31
C ALA A 189 7.84 -12.31 -13.00
N PRO A 190 8.26 -13.15 -13.95
CA PRO A 190 9.38 -14.06 -13.71
C PRO A 190 10.66 -13.29 -13.35
N VAL A 191 11.32 -13.75 -12.28
CA VAL A 191 12.68 -13.30 -11.95
C VAL A 191 13.64 -13.98 -12.92
N THR A 192 14.55 -13.23 -13.52
CA THR A 192 15.52 -13.77 -14.50
C THR A 192 16.95 -13.78 -13.96
N ARG A 193 17.28 -12.91 -13.00
CA ARG A 193 18.56 -12.84 -12.30
C ARG A 193 18.37 -12.39 -10.85
N GLY A 194 19.25 -12.81 -9.96
CA GLY A 194 19.26 -12.36 -8.55
C GLY A 194 18.11 -12.92 -7.74
N VAL A 195 17.81 -12.28 -6.61
CA VAL A 195 16.76 -12.71 -5.67
C VAL A 195 15.86 -11.54 -5.32
N ARG A 196 14.57 -11.69 -5.60
CA ARG A 196 13.54 -10.76 -5.13
C ARG A 196 13.03 -11.20 -3.76
N LEU A 197 13.31 -10.41 -2.73
CA LEU A 197 12.83 -10.62 -1.37
C LEU A 197 11.82 -9.55 -1.01
N VAL A 198 10.68 -9.93 -0.46
CA VAL A 198 9.60 -9.00 -0.05
C VAL A 198 8.89 -9.48 1.20
N GLY A 199 8.37 -8.53 1.98
CA GLY A 199 7.35 -8.76 2.99
C GLY A 199 5.96 -8.55 2.36
N ILE A 200 5.03 -9.47 2.58
CA ILE A 200 3.65 -9.33 2.10
C ILE A 200 2.68 -9.42 3.27
N THR A 201 1.63 -8.61 3.23
CA THR A 201 0.52 -8.68 4.18
C THR A 201 -0.75 -8.11 3.58
N TRP A 202 -1.86 -8.27 4.29
CA TRP A 202 -3.16 -7.73 3.93
C TRP A 202 -3.76 -6.97 5.10
N ILE A 203 -4.50 -5.94 4.79
CA ILE A 203 -5.15 -5.08 5.78
C ILE A 203 -6.65 -5.18 5.58
N GLN A 204 -7.35 -5.42 6.67
CA GLN A 204 -8.78 -5.15 6.79
C GLN A 204 -8.96 -3.70 7.16
N SER A 205 -9.67 -2.96 6.33
CA SER A 205 -10.01 -1.57 6.56
C SER A 205 -11.26 -1.43 7.42
N TYR A 206 -11.37 -0.34 8.19
CA TYR A 206 -12.67 0.11 8.71
C TYR A 206 -13.65 0.48 7.59
N ILE A 207 -13.15 0.87 6.42
CA ILE A 207 -13.95 1.28 5.27
C ILE A 207 -13.72 0.26 4.15
N PRO A 208 -14.66 -0.67 3.91
CA PRO A 208 -14.52 -1.73 2.90
C PRO A 208 -14.41 -1.22 1.48
N ASP A 209 -15.18 -0.20 1.15
CA ASP A 209 -15.29 0.33 -0.20
C ASP A 209 -14.09 1.20 -0.57
N VAL A 210 -13.51 0.92 -1.74
CA VAL A 210 -12.30 1.61 -2.25
C VAL A 210 -12.56 3.09 -2.51
N ALA A 211 -13.69 3.42 -3.15
CA ALA A 211 -14.01 4.80 -3.49
C ALA A 211 -14.30 5.65 -2.24
N GLN A 212 -14.92 5.05 -1.22
CA GLN A 212 -15.12 5.71 0.06
C GLN A 212 -13.80 6.00 0.79
N ARG A 213 -12.83 5.06 0.74
CA ARG A 213 -11.48 5.31 1.29
C ARG A 213 -10.80 6.47 0.57
N GLU A 214 -10.89 6.52 -0.76
CA GLU A 214 -10.34 7.62 -1.56
C GLU A 214 -10.95 8.97 -1.20
N LEU A 215 -12.26 9.06 -1.04
CA LEU A 215 -12.92 10.30 -0.63
C LEU A 215 -12.45 10.76 0.75
N LEU A 216 -12.26 9.86 1.70
CA LEU A 216 -11.72 10.20 3.02
C LEU A 216 -10.26 10.68 2.93
N GLN A 217 -9.45 10.11 2.04
CA GLN A 217 -8.09 10.58 1.77
C GLN A 217 -8.07 12.00 1.18
N GLN A 218 -8.90 12.27 0.17
CA GLN A 218 -9.00 13.60 -0.44
C GLN A 218 -9.39 14.67 0.59
N ILE A 219 -10.30 14.34 1.52
CA ILE A 219 -10.66 15.25 2.61
C ILE A 219 -9.47 15.47 3.55
N GLU A 220 -8.71 14.43 3.88
CA GLU A 220 -7.53 14.56 4.75
C GLU A 220 -6.40 15.33 4.06
N GLU A 221 -6.21 15.14 2.76
CA GLU A 221 -5.29 15.93 1.95
C GLU A 221 -5.68 17.41 1.95
N ALA A 222 -6.95 17.73 1.67
CA ALA A 222 -7.45 19.12 1.72
C ALA A 222 -7.24 19.74 3.11
N ARG A 223 -7.46 18.96 4.17
CA ARG A 223 -7.22 19.40 5.54
C ARG A 223 -5.73 19.66 5.81
N THR A 224 -4.86 18.80 5.31
CA THR A 224 -3.41 18.95 5.44
C THR A 224 -2.90 20.17 4.69
N ILE A 225 -3.38 20.42 3.47
CA ILE A 225 -3.07 21.62 2.68
C ILE A 225 -3.51 22.89 3.45
N GLU A 226 -4.71 22.90 4.02
CA GLU A 226 -5.19 24.06 4.78
C GLU A 226 -4.37 24.26 6.06
N MET A 227 -4.02 23.20 6.79
CA MET A 227 -3.17 23.28 7.97
C MET A 227 -1.76 23.80 7.66
N ALA A 228 -1.20 23.46 6.50
CA ALA A 228 0.13 23.92 6.07
C ALA A 228 0.20 25.43 5.82
N ARG A 229 -0.94 26.12 5.72
CA ARG A 229 -1.01 27.59 5.62
C ARG A 229 -0.62 28.32 6.92
N GLY A 230 -0.44 27.58 8.02
CA GLY A 230 -0.03 28.14 9.33
C GLY A 230 -1.02 29.21 9.82
N ASP A 231 -0.52 30.40 10.13
CA ASP A 231 -1.34 31.51 10.64
C ASP A 231 -2.42 32.01 9.65
N LYS A 232 -2.33 31.61 8.37
CA LYS A 232 -3.32 31.92 7.33
C LYS A 232 -4.38 30.84 7.16
N ALA A 233 -4.30 29.77 7.95
CA ALA A 233 -5.28 28.69 7.91
C ALA A 233 -6.65 29.18 8.40
N GLU A 234 -7.71 28.84 7.67
CA GLU A 234 -9.05 29.21 8.05
C GLU A 234 -9.64 28.16 9.01
N MET A 235 -9.78 28.51 10.28
CA MET A 235 -10.30 27.62 11.33
C MET A 235 -11.66 27.03 10.95
N ARG A 236 -12.55 27.82 10.34
CA ARG A 236 -13.87 27.33 9.90
C ARG A 236 -13.74 26.24 8.85
N MET A 237 -12.80 26.38 7.90
CA MET A 237 -12.53 25.36 6.87
C MET A 237 -12.04 24.07 7.51
N LEU A 238 -11.07 24.14 8.43
CA LEU A 238 -10.55 22.99 9.15
C LEU A 238 -11.64 22.24 9.95
N LEU A 239 -12.54 22.99 10.60
CA LEU A 239 -13.69 22.40 11.32
C LEU A 239 -14.66 21.71 10.37
N LEU A 240 -14.97 22.30 9.22
CA LEU A 240 -15.87 21.71 8.22
C LEU A 240 -15.28 20.42 7.62
N LEU A 241 -14.01 20.46 7.21
CA LEU A 241 -13.31 19.27 6.68
C LEU A 241 -13.23 18.16 7.74
N GLY A 242 -12.90 18.49 8.97
CA GLY A 242 -12.86 17.54 10.08
C GLY A 242 -14.23 16.95 10.41
N SER A 243 -15.29 17.76 10.39
CA SER A 243 -16.68 17.32 10.60
C SER A 243 -17.12 16.40 9.45
N LEU A 244 -16.87 16.79 8.22
CA LEU A 244 -17.22 16.00 7.03
C LEU A 244 -16.53 14.63 7.08
N ARG A 245 -15.20 14.61 7.28
CA ARG A 245 -14.43 13.36 7.43
C ARG A 245 -15.00 12.46 8.50
N ASN A 246 -15.22 12.97 9.70
CA ASN A 246 -15.69 12.17 10.83
C ASN A 246 -17.10 11.64 10.63
N ASN A 247 -18.00 12.41 10.01
CA ASN A 247 -19.35 11.96 9.74
C ASN A 247 -19.38 10.88 8.65
N LEU A 248 -18.63 11.06 7.56
CA LEU A 248 -18.49 10.03 6.52
C LEU A 248 -17.86 8.76 7.07
N PHE A 249 -16.83 8.89 7.91
CA PHE A 249 -16.23 7.73 8.57
C PHE A 249 -17.24 6.96 9.43
N ARG A 250 -18.07 7.64 10.25
CA ARG A 250 -19.15 6.98 11.02
C ARG A 250 -20.18 6.30 10.14
N MET A 251 -20.51 6.92 9.00
CA MET A 251 -21.52 6.37 8.07
C MET A 251 -21.01 5.12 7.34
N TRP A 252 -19.72 5.04 7.06
CA TRP A 252 -19.13 4.04 6.19
C TRP A 252 -18.32 2.98 6.92
N SER A 253 -17.96 3.22 8.20
CA SER A 253 -17.18 2.24 8.94
C SER A 253 -17.99 1.00 9.25
N ASP A 254 -17.36 -0.14 8.98
CA ASP A 254 -17.78 -1.47 9.38
C ASP A 254 -17.15 -1.73 10.79
N ALA A 255 -17.89 -1.35 11.84
CA ALA A 255 -17.40 -1.36 13.22
C ALA A 255 -17.73 -2.67 13.95
#